data_9048deb82220fa7ac06a8a14c443ae08
#
_entry.id   9048deb82220fa7ac06a8a14c443ae08
#
_cell.length_a   1.000
_cell.length_b   1.000
_cell.length_c   1.000
_cell.angle_alpha   90.00
_cell.angle_beta   90.00
_cell.angle_gamma   90.00
#
_symmetry.space_group_name_H-M   'P 1'
#
loop_
_entity.id
_entity.type
_entity.pdbx_description
1 polymer ?
#
loop_
_entity_poly.entity_id
_entity_poly.type
_entity_poly.pdbx_seq_one_letter_code
_entity_poly.pdbx_strand_id
1 'polypeptide(L)'
;MATNPRKHNGNFRRKMRWRFQAEGAPCAICRGALGPIRYDQPSDSDHPLSFVIDERLPVSRWREFGYASAAAAAEDLENLQPAHWVCNAKKGAKIQTRGGGIVFPALSDGAW
;
A
#
# COMPACT_ATOMS: atom_id res chain seq x y z
N MET A 1 6.99 14.43 -19.56
CA MET A 1 7.68 13.27 -19.00
C MET A 1 6.89 12.71 -17.81
N ALA A 2 6.68 11.44 -17.82
CA ALA A 2 5.93 10.83 -16.73
C ALA A 2 6.77 10.81 -15.46
N THR A 3 6.23 11.35 -14.38
CA THR A 3 6.88 11.36 -13.08
C THR A 3 6.27 10.28 -12.21
N ASN A 4 7.10 9.51 -11.52
CA ASN A 4 6.60 8.54 -10.56
C ASN A 4 6.03 9.30 -9.36
N PRO A 5 4.70 9.24 -9.11
CA PRO A 5 4.09 10.00 -8.02
C PRO A 5 4.68 9.68 -6.64
N ARG A 6 5.12 8.44 -6.45
CA ARG A 6 5.70 8.02 -5.18
C ARG A 6 7.02 8.72 -4.89
N LYS A 7 7.85 8.90 -5.91
CA LYS A 7 9.11 9.63 -5.77
C LYS A 7 8.86 11.12 -5.57
N HIS A 8 7.90 11.67 -6.32
CA HIS A 8 7.56 13.08 -6.24
C HIS A 8 7.07 13.45 -4.83
N ASN A 9 6.38 12.54 -4.18
CA ASN A 9 5.77 12.76 -2.87
C ASN A 9 6.58 12.18 -1.71
N GLY A 10 7.91 12.22 -1.82
CA GLY A 10 8.79 11.62 -0.81
C GLY A 10 8.58 12.15 0.60
N ASN A 11 8.35 13.47 0.75
CA ASN A 11 8.10 14.07 2.07
C ASN A 11 6.79 13.60 2.66
N PHE A 12 5.75 13.50 1.84
CA PHE A 12 4.46 13.02 2.27
C PHE A 12 4.54 11.57 2.76
N ARG A 13 5.24 10.73 2.01
CA ARG A 13 5.38 9.33 2.38
C ARG A 13 6.20 9.15 3.66
N ARG A 14 7.21 9.97 3.88
CA ARG A 14 7.97 9.96 5.13
C ARG A 14 7.09 10.32 6.32
N LYS A 15 6.22 11.32 6.16
CA LYS A 15 5.27 11.72 7.20
C LYS A 15 4.31 10.58 7.52
N MET A 16 3.83 9.87 6.50
CA MET A 16 2.95 8.73 6.70
C MET A 16 3.63 7.58 7.40
N ARG A 17 4.89 7.29 7.05
CA ARG A 17 5.69 6.29 7.75
C ARG A 17 5.82 6.64 9.22
N TRP A 18 6.14 7.88 9.52
CA TRP A 18 6.28 8.37 10.88
C TRP A 18 4.99 8.18 11.68
N ARG A 19 3.87 8.52 11.06
CA ARG A 19 2.56 8.39 11.68
C ARG A 19 2.25 6.93 12.01
N PHE A 20 2.38 6.05 11.05
CA PHE A 20 2.12 4.62 11.26
C PHE A 20 3.05 4.03 12.31
N GLN A 21 4.31 4.42 12.29
CA GLN A 21 5.28 3.96 13.28
C GLN A 21 4.91 4.44 14.69
N ALA A 22 4.54 5.71 14.82
CA ALA A 22 4.14 6.27 16.11
C ALA A 22 2.90 5.58 16.68
N GLU A 23 1.99 5.18 15.80
CA GLU A 23 0.78 4.47 16.19
C GLU A 23 1.03 2.98 16.47
N GLY A 24 2.20 2.46 16.08
CA GLY A 24 2.47 1.03 16.14
C GLY A 24 1.52 0.23 15.27
N ALA A 25 1.09 0.79 14.14
CA ALA A 25 0.05 0.21 13.32
C ALA A 25 0.44 -1.17 12.79
N PRO A 26 -0.46 -2.16 12.81
CA PRO A 26 -0.20 -3.50 12.29
C PRO A 26 -0.31 -3.52 10.77
N CYS A 27 0.19 -4.61 10.16
CA CYS A 27 0.04 -4.82 8.73
C CYS A 27 -1.45 -4.93 8.39
N ALA A 28 -1.90 -4.06 7.48
CA ALA A 28 -3.29 -4.05 7.06
C ALA A 28 -3.65 -5.23 6.15
N ILE A 29 -2.66 -5.86 5.55
CA ILE A 29 -2.88 -6.99 4.63
C ILE A 29 -3.05 -8.29 5.41
N CYS A 30 -2.07 -8.68 6.22
CA CYS A 30 -2.17 -9.92 6.98
C CYS A 30 -2.90 -9.74 8.31
N ARG A 31 -3.16 -8.49 8.71
CA ARG A 31 -3.91 -8.13 9.92
C ARG A 31 -3.30 -8.73 11.18
N GLY A 32 -1.97 -8.74 11.23
CA GLY A 32 -1.23 -9.22 12.36
C GLY A 32 -0.89 -10.71 12.33
N ALA A 33 -1.28 -11.43 11.29
CA ALA A 33 -1.03 -12.88 11.21
C ALA A 33 0.46 -13.21 11.24
N LEU A 34 1.30 -12.36 10.64
CA LEU A 34 2.75 -12.56 10.62
C LEU A 34 3.48 -11.83 11.74
N GLY A 35 2.74 -11.24 12.66
CA GLY A 35 3.31 -10.47 13.76
C GLY A 35 3.38 -8.98 13.46
N PRO A 36 4.00 -8.18 14.34
CA PRO A 36 4.07 -6.74 14.15
C PRO A 36 4.98 -6.35 12.99
N ILE A 37 4.74 -5.15 12.44
CA ILE A 37 5.62 -4.59 11.43
C ILE A 37 6.94 -4.18 12.07
N ARG A 38 8.05 -4.52 11.42
CA ARG A 38 9.38 -4.15 11.86
C ARG A 38 9.75 -2.77 11.30
N TYR A 39 9.26 -1.74 11.97
CA TYR A 39 9.52 -0.35 11.58
C TYR A 39 11.00 0.04 11.70
N ASP A 40 11.78 -0.73 12.44
CA ASP A 40 13.19 -0.49 12.68
C ASP A 40 14.11 -1.03 11.58
N GLN A 41 13.53 -1.66 10.55
CA GLN A 41 14.29 -2.30 9.48
C GLN A 41 14.09 -1.57 8.15
N PRO A 42 15.07 -1.62 7.24
CA PRO A 42 14.88 -1.10 5.88
C PRO A 42 13.75 -1.82 5.16
N SER A 43 13.07 -1.11 4.27
CA SER A 43 11.96 -1.67 3.49
C SER A 43 12.49 -2.44 2.30
N ASP A 44 12.91 -3.67 2.52
CA ASP A 44 13.45 -4.52 1.44
C ASP A 44 13.21 -6.00 1.74
N SER A 45 13.59 -6.85 0.77
CA SER A 45 13.35 -8.29 0.84
C SER A 45 14.16 -9.00 1.92
N ASP A 46 15.24 -8.40 2.39
CA ASP A 46 16.05 -8.98 3.47
C ASP A 46 15.34 -8.87 4.81
N HIS A 47 14.35 -8.02 4.88
CA HIS A 47 13.53 -7.81 6.06
C HIS A 47 12.06 -7.95 5.69
N PRO A 48 11.58 -9.18 5.44
CA PRO A 48 10.22 -9.38 4.90
C PRO A 48 9.10 -8.82 5.76
N LEU A 49 9.32 -8.65 7.05
CA LEU A 49 8.34 -8.04 7.94
C LEU A 49 8.56 -6.54 8.12
N SER A 50 9.41 -5.94 7.31
CA SER A 50 9.67 -4.51 7.36
C SER A 50 8.48 -3.71 6.83
N PHE A 51 8.46 -2.43 7.18
CA PHE A 51 7.36 -1.54 6.83
C PHE A 51 7.43 -1.08 5.38
N VAL A 52 6.28 -1.11 4.72
CA VAL A 52 6.07 -0.40 3.46
C VAL A 52 4.70 0.28 3.52
N ILE A 53 4.53 1.34 2.74
CA ILE A 53 3.21 1.92 2.53
C ILE A 53 2.60 1.25 1.31
N ASP A 54 1.41 0.69 1.50
CA ASP A 54 0.66 0.07 0.41
C ASP A 54 -0.53 0.96 0.03
N GLU A 55 -0.86 0.98 -1.23
CA GLU A 55 -2.09 1.58 -1.71
C GLU A 55 -3.15 0.48 -1.81
N ARG A 56 -4.25 0.64 -1.07
CA ARG A 56 -5.36 -0.31 -1.10
C ARG A 56 -5.90 -0.47 -2.52
N LEU A 57 -6.04 0.66 -3.23
CA LEU A 57 -6.38 0.70 -4.65
C LEU A 57 -5.12 1.09 -5.42
N PRO A 58 -4.67 0.28 -6.39
CA PRO A 58 -3.42 0.57 -7.10
C PRO A 58 -3.41 1.94 -7.78
N VAL A 59 -2.37 2.72 -7.53
CA VAL A 59 -2.20 4.05 -8.13
C VAL A 59 -2.16 3.96 -9.65
N SER A 60 -1.58 2.89 -10.19
CA SER A 60 -1.50 2.69 -11.65
C SER A 60 -2.86 2.63 -12.33
N ARG A 61 -3.91 2.36 -11.56
CA ARG A 61 -5.28 2.26 -12.06
C ARG A 61 -6.17 3.40 -11.57
N TRP A 62 -5.58 4.56 -11.33
CA TRP A 62 -6.25 5.70 -10.73
C TRP A 62 -7.53 6.13 -11.46
N ARG A 63 -7.54 5.99 -12.80
CA ARG A 63 -8.72 6.37 -13.59
C ARG A 63 -9.93 5.49 -13.28
N GLU A 64 -9.70 4.22 -13.06
CA GLU A 64 -10.77 3.26 -12.77
C GLU A 64 -11.46 3.54 -11.44
N PHE A 65 -10.74 4.18 -10.52
CA PHE A 65 -11.26 4.47 -9.18
C PHE A 65 -11.72 5.91 -9.01
N GLY A 66 -11.78 6.65 -10.10
CA GLY A 66 -12.36 8.00 -10.08
C GLY A 66 -11.44 9.10 -9.60
N TYR A 67 -10.15 8.86 -9.46
CA TYR A 67 -9.22 9.91 -9.08
C TYR A 67 -8.95 10.87 -10.24
N ALA A 68 -8.66 12.12 -9.91
CA ALA A 68 -8.35 13.14 -10.90
C ALA A 68 -6.98 12.94 -11.55
N SER A 69 -6.07 12.29 -10.85
CA SER A 69 -4.70 12.05 -11.33
C SER A 69 -4.05 10.92 -10.52
N ALA A 70 -2.93 10.41 -11.02
CA ALA A 70 -2.13 9.44 -10.28
C ALA A 70 -1.60 10.05 -8.98
N ALA A 71 -1.24 11.33 -8.99
CA ALA A 71 -0.77 12.01 -7.79
C ALA A 71 -1.88 12.09 -6.74
N ALA A 72 -3.12 12.38 -7.15
CA ALA A 72 -4.25 12.41 -6.23
C ALA A 72 -4.46 11.04 -5.58
N ALA A 73 -4.34 9.98 -6.34
CA ALA A 73 -4.47 8.62 -5.81
C ALA A 73 -3.35 8.29 -4.82
N ALA A 74 -2.13 8.71 -5.13
CA ALA A 74 -0.96 8.44 -4.29
C ALA A 74 -0.98 9.20 -2.97
N GLU A 75 -1.72 10.30 -2.90
CA GLU A 75 -1.81 11.15 -1.72
C GLU A 75 -3.09 10.97 -0.92
N ASP A 76 -3.98 10.10 -1.36
CA ASP A 76 -5.23 9.84 -0.65
C ASP A 76 -4.96 9.04 0.62
N LEU A 77 -5.08 9.69 1.77
CA LEU A 77 -4.82 9.06 3.07
C LEU A 77 -5.68 7.84 3.30
N GLU A 78 -6.91 7.85 2.82
CA GLU A 78 -7.80 6.71 2.98
C GLU A 78 -7.40 5.51 2.14
N ASN A 79 -6.58 5.76 1.13
CA ASN A 79 -6.06 4.71 0.26
C ASN A 79 -4.72 4.15 0.74
N LEU A 80 -4.07 4.81 1.68
CA LEU A 80 -2.76 4.39 2.18
C LEU A 80 -2.91 3.55 3.43
N GLN A 81 -2.10 2.51 3.52
CA GLN A 81 -2.12 1.62 4.67
C GLN A 81 -0.73 1.05 4.94
N PRO A 82 -0.42 0.74 6.22
CA PRO A 82 0.85 0.11 6.55
C PRO A 82 0.82 -1.38 6.20
N ALA A 83 1.94 -1.91 5.77
CA ALA A 83 2.02 -3.33 5.44
C ALA A 83 3.44 -3.86 5.65
N HIS A 84 3.54 -5.18 5.82
CA HIS A 84 4.80 -5.88 5.72
C HIS A 84 5.26 -5.87 4.26
N TRP A 85 6.58 -5.78 4.06
CA TRP A 85 7.15 -5.85 2.72
C TRP A 85 6.65 -7.08 1.96
N VAL A 86 6.69 -8.25 2.60
CA VAL A 86 6.30 -9.52 1.97
C VAL A 86 4.81 -9.54 1.61
N CYS A 87 3.96 -8.97 2.47
CA CYS A 87 2.53 -8.92 2.22
C CYS A 87 2.21 -8.03 1.02
N ASN A 88 2.88 -6.87 0.95
CA ASN A 88 2.72 -5.96 -0.17
C ASN A 88 3.22 -6.59 -1.48
N ALA A 89 4.33 -7.29 -1.44
CA ALA A 89 4.87 -7.97 -2.61
C ALA A 89 3.89 -9.03 -3.14
N LYS A 90 3.29 -9.80 -2.24
CA LYS A 90 2.30 -10.80 -2.62
C LYS A 90 1.01 -10.19 -3.16
N LYS A 91 0.59 -9.08 -2.57
CA LYS A 91 -0.60 -8.37 -3.02
C LYS A 91 -0.42 -7.80 -4.42
N GLY A 92 0.75 -7.23 -4.71
CA GLY A 92 1.01 -6.61 -6.00
C GLY A 92 -0.02 -5.55 -6.34
N ALA A 93 -0.63 -5.62 -7.53
CA ALA A 93 -1.64 -4.68 -7.99
C ALA A 93 -3.07 -5.11 -7.66
N LYS A 94 -3.25 -6.06 -6.76
CA LYS A 94 -4.59 -6.51 -6.36
C LYS A 94 -5.25 -5.44 -5.48
N ILE A 95 -6.57 -5.41 -5.54
CA ILE A 95 -7.36 -4.49 -4.73
C ILE A 95 -7.63 -5.13 -3.37
N GLN A 96 -7.44 -4.36 -2.30
CA GLN A 96 -7.85 -4.80 -0.98
C GLN A 96 -9.12 -4.07 -0.58
N THR A 97 -10.15 -4.82 -0.20
CA THR A 97 -11.41 -4.24 0.27
C THR A 97 -11.23 -3.68 1.68
N ARG A 98 -12.13 -2.80 2.09
CA ARG A 98 -12.12 -2.24 3.45
C ARG A 98 -12.31 -3.32 4.52
N GLY A 99 -12.95 -4.42 4.16
CA GLY A 99 -13.11 -5.57 5.07
C GLY A 99 -11.87 -6.46 5.14
N GLY A 100 -10.83 -6.16 4.39
CA GLY A 100 -9.57 -6.90 4.42
C GLY A 100 -9.39 -7.94 3.33
N GLY A 101 -10.44 -8.21 2.53
CA GLY A 101 -10.33 -9.19 1.44
C GLY A 101 -9.51 -8.66 0.27
N ILE A 102 -8.90 -9.57 -0.46
CA ILE A 102 -8.14 -9.23 -1.67
C ILE A 102 -8.97 -9.55 -2.89
N VAL A 103 -9.07 -8.60 -3.82
CA VAL A 103 -9.77 -8.76 -5.08
C VAL A 103 -8.75 -8.74 -6.21
N PHE A 104 -8.88 -9.68 -7.15
CA PHE A 104 -8.01 -9.77 -8.31
C PHE A 104 -8.60 -8.94 -9.45
N PRO A 105 -8.07 -7.73 -9.71
CA PRO A 105 -8.76 -6.77 -10.56
C PRO A 105 -8.90 -7.21 -12.01
N ALA A 106 -7.93 -7.91 -12.55
CA ALA A 106 -7.95 -8.30 -13.96
C ALA A 106 -9.04 -9.30 -14.30
N LEU A 107 -9.70 -9.84 -13.30
CA LEU A 107 -10.68 -10.91 -13.47
C LEU A 107 -12.07 -10.47 -13.09
N SER A 108 -12.27 -9.17 -12.96
CA SER A 108 -13.51 -8.60 -12.43
C SER A 108 -14.72 -8.85 -13.30
N ASP A 109 -14.54 -9.20 -14.56
CA ASP A 109 -15.64 -9.49 -15.48
C ASP A 109 -16.06 -10.96 -15.45
N GLY A 110 -15.56 -11.70 -14.49
CA GLY A 110 -15.88 -13.11 -14.36
C GLY A 110 -14.91 -14.03 -15.07
N ALA A 111 -13.81 -13.52 -15.55
CA ALA A 111 -12.81 -14.33 -16.24
C ALA A 111 -11.94 -15.14 -15.27
N TRP A 112 -12.34 -15.24 -14.06
CA TRP A 112 -11.61 -15.97 -13.00
C TRP A 112 -11.41 -17.43 -13.36
#